data_9e03fc6aa22b49adc6fea23bfe407cea
#
_entry.id   9e03fc6aa22b49adc6fea23bfe407cea
#
_cell.length_a   1.000
_cell.length_b   1.000
_cell.length_c   1.000
_cell.angle_alpha   90.00
_cell.angle_beta   90.00
_cell.angle_gamma   90.00
#
_symmetry.space_group_name_H-M   'P 1'
#
loop_
_entity.id
_entity.type
_entity.pdbx_description
1 polymer ?
#
loop_
_entity_poly.entity_id
_entity_poly.type
_entity_poly.pdbx_seq_one_letter_code
_entity_poly.pdbx_strand_id
1 'polypeptide(L)'
;MNPIVALHGFTGQGADFDPLRATLPPGTSLSAPDLPGHGSKSLLRDLPAYSLPAHLDIISQAATAPQITLIGYSMGGRLALHWAIAHPERIRRLILIGASPGLATPEERDERRLGDATLAEFIRTRGLEAFFKYWHNQTFFQPMMQLPKERLDPILARRAHNDPEGLALSLENIGTGTLPSLWHRLKEIRFPVDLVSGEHDVKFTRLAHEMGAHLPKARHSLIEGAGHAVHLEKPSDLAMLLQ
;
A
#
# COMPACT_ATOMS: atom_id res chain seq x y z
N MET A 1 2.82 -18.68 13.60
CA MET A 1 2.91 -17.83 12.37
C MET A 1 3.98 -16.79 12.60
N ASN A 2 4.78 -16.42 11.58
CA ASN A 2 5.77 -15.35 11.74
C ASN A 2 5.08 -14.00 11.97
N PRO A 3 5.71 -13.08 12.72
CA PRO A 3 5.19 -11.72 12.87
C PRO A 3 4.95 -11.06 11.50
N ILE A 4 3.84 -10.34 11.42
CA ILE A 4 3.40 -9.63 10.22
C ILE A 4 3.63 -8.15 10.41
N VAL A 5 4.23 -7.49 9.41
CA VAL A 5 4.21 -6.03 9.29
C VAL A 5 3.38 -5.68 8.06
N ALA A 6 2.40 -4.77 8.20
CA ALA A 6 1.48 -4.39 7.14
C ALA A 6 1.52 -2.88 6.89
N LEU A 7 1.63 -2.48 5.62
CA LEU A 7 1.76 -1.09 5.20
C LEU A 7 0.54 -0.68 4.37
N HIS A 8 -0.15 0.35 4.81
CA HIS A 8 -1.35 0.86 4.16
C HIS A 8 -1.05 1.63 2.86
N GLY A 9 -2.08 1.85 2.05
CA GLY A 9 -2.02 2.67 0.86
C GLY A 9 -2.26 4.17 1.14
N PHE A 10 -2.17 4.98 0.08
CA PHE A 10 -2.50 6.40 0.15
C PHE A 10 -3.93 6.60 0.65
N THR A 11 -4.14 7.58 1.51
CA THR A 11 -5.36 7.90 2.27
C THR A 11 -5.72 6.92 3.40
N GLY A 12 -5.09 5.76 3.46
CA GLY A 12 -5.32 4.75 4.48
C GLY A 12 -4.53 4.99 5.77
N GLN A 13 -4.62 4.06 6.69
CA GLN A 13 -3.87 4.03 7.95
C GLN A 13 -3.72 2.59 8.47
N GLY A 14 -2.92 2.39 9.51
CA GLY A 14 -2.67 1.05 10.07
C GLY A 14 -3.94 0.28 10.45
N ALA A 15 -4.95 0.97 10.98
CA ALA A 15 -6.24 0.37 11.34
C ALA A 15 -7.04 -0.20 10.14
N ASP A 16 -6.63 0.08 8.89
CA ASP A 16 -7.23 -0.55 7.71
C ASP A 16 -6.91 -2.05 7.62
N PHE A 17 -5.94 -2.53 8.39
CA PHE A 17 -5.64 -3.96 8.54
C PHE A 17 -6.35 -4.64 9.72
N ASP A 18 -7.20 -3.94 10.49
CA ASP A 18 -7.97 -4.56 11.58
C ASP A 18 -8.94 -5.65 11.11
N PRO A 19 -9.63 -5.52 9.96
CA PRO A 19 -10.42 -6.61 9.41
C PRO A 19 -9.59 -7.87 9.12
N LEU A 20 -8.37 -7.73 8.60
CA LEU A 20 -7.46 -8.85 8.41
C LEU A 20 -7.01 -9.42 9.76
N ARG A 21 -6.62 -8.56 10.71
CA ARG A 21 -6.20 -9.00 12.06
C ARG A 21 -7.26 -9.88 12.73
N ALA A 22 -8.54 -9.51 12.59
CA ALA A 22 -9.66 -10.25 13.15
C ALA A 22 -9.86 -11.66 12.54
N THR A 23 -9.32 -11.91 11.36
CA THR A 23 -9.43 -13.21 10.67
C THR A 23 -8.20 -14.11 10.87
N LEU A 24 -7.13 -13.59 11.46
CA LEU A 24 -5.90 -14.36 11.71
C LEU A 24 -6.06 -15.27 12.95
N PRO A 25 -5.33 -16.39 13.01
CA PRO A 25 -5.31 -17.25 14.18
C PRO A 25 -4.95 -16.48 15.46
N PRO A 26 -5.55 -16.84 16.62
CA PRO A 26 -5.22 -16.23 17.90
C PRO A 26 -3.70 -16.22 18.17
N GLY A 27 -3.20 -15.11 18.69
CA GLY A 27 -1.77 -14.94 18.98
C GLY A 27 -0.91 -14.56 17.77
N THR A 28 -1.47 -14.40 16.58
CA THR A 28 -0.72 -13.84 15.43
C THR A 28 -0.40 -12.36 15.67
N SER A 29 0.89 -12.03 15.69
CA SER A 29 1.34 -10.65 15.81
C SER A 29 1.24 -9.97 14.44
N LEU A 30 0.45 -8.87 14.35
CA LEU A 30 0.38 -8.00 13.19
C LEU A 30 0.62 -6.55 13.64
N SER A 31 1.70 -5.95 13.17
CA SER A 31 2.02 -4.53 13.33
C SER A 31 1.66 -3.79 12.06
N ALA A 32 0.92 -2.70 12.16
CA ALA A 32 0.53 -1.87 11.02
C ALA A 32 0.76 -0.40 11.38
N PRO A 33 1.98 0.13 11.19
CA PRO A 33 2.28 1.52 11.51
C PRO A 33 1.59 2.50 10.56
N ASP A 34 1.20 3.66 11.10
CA ASP A 34 0.81 4.79 10.27
C ASP A 34 2.03 5.41 9.60
N LEU A 35 1.91 5.71 8.32
CA LEU A 35 2.94 6.36 7.52
C LEU A 35 2.80 7.89 7.59
N PRO A 36 3.88 8.66 7.39
CA PRO A 36 3.84 10.12 7.37
C PRO A 36 2.72 10.68 6.49
N GLY A 37 2.00 11.66 7.02
CA GLY A 37 0.82 12.26 6.36
C GLY A 37 -0.48 11.48 6.52
N HIS A 38 -0.50 10.37 7.30
CA HIS A 38 -1.65 9.50 7.43
C HIS A 38 -1.93 9.12 8.89
N GLY A 39 -3.20 8.87 9.22
CA GLY A 39 -3.61 8.40 10.54
C GLY A 39 -3.08 9.28 11.67
N SER A 40 -2.44 8.68 12.68
CA SER A 40 -1.84 9.39 13.81
C SER A 40 -0.69 10.32 13.42
N LYS A 41 -0.15 10.20 12.20
CA LYS A 41 0.92 11.04 11.64
C LYS A 41 0.41 12.02 10.58
N SER A 42 -0.90 12.23 10.48
CA SER A 42 -1.50 13.12 9.47
C SER A 42 -1.04 14.57 9.61
N LEU A 43 -0.84 15.05 10.85
CA LEU A 43 -0.39 16.41 11.14
C LEU A 43 1.14 16.61 11.09
N LEU A 44 1.91 15.60 10.71
CA LEU A 44 3.36 15.71 10.60
C LEU A 44 3.74 16.74 9.51
N ARG A 45 4.65 17.66 9.84
CA ARG A 45 5.12 18.72 8.91
C ARG A 45 6.64 18.70 8.69
N ASP A 46 7.33 17.77 9.32
CA ASP A 46 8.76 17.59 9.15
C ASP A 46 9.04 16.93 7.79
N LEU A 47 9.49 17.71 6.80
CA LEU A 47 9.75 17.23 5.43
C LEU A 47 10.72 16.03 5.37
N PRO A 48 11.84 16.01 6.11
CA PRO A 48 12.69 14.82 6.18
C PRO A 48 11.97 13.52 6.50
N ALA A 49 10.91 13.57 7.32
CA ALA A 49 10.11 12.39 7.66
C ALA A 49 9.34 11.79 6.47
N TYR A 50 9.12 12.56 5.40
CA TYR A 50 8.48 12.09 4.17
C TYR A 50 9.46 11.46 3.17
N SER A 51 10.75 11.44 3.47
CA SER A 51 11.75 10.80 2.61
C SER A 51 11.58 9.28 2.57
N LEU A 52 12.04 8.65 1.49
CA LEU A 52 12.06 7.19 1.39
C LEU A 52 12.84 6.54 2.55
N PRO A 53 14.06 6.98 2.93
CA PRO A 53 14.77 6.42 4.08
C PRO A 53 13.94 6.45 5.37
N ALA A 54 13.27 7.57 5.69
CA ALA A 54 12.45 7.67 6.88
C ALA A 54 11.25 6.69 6.89
N HIS A 55 10.65 6.43 5.72
CA HIS A 55 9.62 5.40 5.60
C HIS A 55 10.18 3.99 5.80
N LEU A 56 11.39 3.71 5.28
CA LEU A 56 12.05 2.42 5.49
C LEU A 56 12.45 2.20 6.96
N ASP A 57 12.81 3.25 7.67
CA ASP A 57 13.08 3.19 9.11
C ASP A 57 11.82 2.84 9.93
N ILE A 58 10.65 3.35 9.53
CA ILE A 58 9.37 2.96 10.16
C ILE A 58 9.13 1.45 10.02
N ILE A 59 9.42 0.88 8.85
CA ILE A 59 9.29 -0.56 8.62
C ILE A 59 10.29 -1.32 9.49
N SER A 60 11.53 -0.84 9.57
CA SER A 60 12.59 -1.44 10.39
C SER A 60 12.22 -1.46 11.87
N GLN A 61 11.62 -0.38 12.39
CA GLN A 61 11.14 -0.30 13.76
C GLN A 61 9.96 -1.24 14.04
N ALA A 62 9.05 -1.42 13.06
CA ALA A 62 7.93 -2.35 13.17
C ALA A 62 8.36 -3.82 13.06
N ALA A 63 9.46 -4.09 12.35
CA ALA A 63 10.01 -5.42 12.10
C ALA A 63 10.89 -5.89 13.27
N THR A 64 10.29 -6.20 14.42
CA THR A 64 11.02 -6.56 15.66
C THR A 64 11.61 -7.96 15.67
N ALA A 65 11.12 -8.88 14.82
CA ALA A 65 11.64 -10.25 14.71
C ALA A 65 12.76 -10.37 13.66
N PRO A 66 13.61 -11.42 13.74
CA PRO A 66 14.67 -11.64 12.74
C PRO A 66 14.14 -11.79 11.33
N GLN A 67 13.00 -12.45 11.13
CA GLN A 67 12.28 -12.55 9.86
C GLN A 67 10.80 -12.28 10.04
N ILE A 68 10.20 -11.57 9.09
CA ILE A 68 8.80 -11.18 9.08
C ILE A 68 8.09 -11.60 7.79
N THR A 69 6.78 -11.68 7.85
CA THR A 69 5.92 -11.56 6.67
C THR A 69 5.62 -10.07 6.48
N LEU A 70 5.99 -9.51 5.33
CA LEU A 70 5.74 -8.10 5.02
C LEU A 70 4.59 -8.01 4.03
N ILE A 71 3.54 -7.28 4.40
CA ILE A 71 2.38 -6.99 3.55
C ILE A 71 2.45 -5.52 3.15
N GLY A 72 2.28 -5.23 1.87
CA GLY A 72 2.18 -3.86 1.40
C GLY A 72 1.01 -3.68 0.44
N TYR A 73 0.14 -2.72 0.74
CA TYR A 73 -0.98 -2.36 -0.12
C TYR A 73 -0.66 -1.07 -0.90
N SER A 74 -0.76 -1.12 -2.23
CA SER A 74 -0.64 0.04 -3.13
C SER A 74 0.63 0.87 -2.85
N MET A 75 0.53 2.07 -2.29
CA MET A 75 1.66 2.89 -1.83
C MET A 75 2.56 2.11 -0.84
N GLY A 76 1.96 1.46 0.16
CA GLY A 76 2.68 0.62 1.11
C GLY A 76 3.38 -0.56 0.45
N GLY A 77 2.85 -1.07 -0.67
CA GLY A 77 3.49 -2.13 -1.46
C GLY A 77 4.77 -1.67 -2.16
N ARG A 78 4.81 -0.42 -2.65
CA ARG A 78 6.05 0.16 -3.18
C ARG A 78 7.12 0.28 -2.11
N LEU A 79 6.75 0.79 -0.93
CA LEU A 79 7.66 0.91 0.22
C LEU A 79 8.13 -0.47 0.70
N ALA A 80 7.22 -1.46 0.74
CA ALA A 80 7.56 -2.83 1.09
C ALA A 80 8.59 -3.44 0.13
N LEU A 81 8.47 -3.20 -1.18
CA LEU A 81 9.46 -3.63 -2.18
C LEU A 81 10.82 -2.98 -1.95
N HIS A 82 10.88 -1.67 -1.72
CA HIS A 82 12.13 -0.97 -1.43
C HIS A 82 12.82 -1.55 -0.19
N TRP A 83 12.05 -1.75 0.89
CA TRP A 83 12.60 -2.29 2.14
C TRP A 83 13.05 -3.75 1.98
N ALA A 84 12.23 -4.58 1.34
CA ALA A 84 12.53 -6.00 1.14
C ALA A 84 13.78 -6.24 0.28
N ILE A 85 14.03 -5.39 -0.71
CA ILE A 85 15.25 -5.45 -1.52
C ILE A 85 16.48 -4.98 -0.72
N ALA A 86 16.31 -4.03 0.20
CA ALA A 86 17.39 -3.54 1.07
C ALA A 86 17.71 -4.53 2.21
N HIS A 87 16.73 -5.35 2.64
CA HIS A 87 16.83 -6.25 3.80
C HIS A 87 16.32 -7.66 3.45
N PRO A 88 16.85 -8.34 2.41
CA PRO A 88 16.31 -9.62 1.94
C PRO A 88 16.38 -10.73 2.99
N GLU A 89 17.35 -10.69 3.91
CA GLU A 89 17.53 -11.62 5.01
C GLU A 89 16.42 -11.51 6.08
N ARG A 90 15.74 -10.36 6.13
CA ARG A 90 14.65 -10.06 7.08
C ARG A 90 13.28 -10.52 6.56
N ILE A 91 13.19 -10.93 5.29
CA ILE A 91 11.94 -11.33 4.64
C ILE A 91 11.76 -12.84 4.66
N ARG A 92 10.75 -13.31 5.37
CA ARG A 92 10.23 -14.66 5.23
C ARG A 92 9.33 -14.81 4.01
N ARG A 93 8.45 -13.82 3.79
CA ARG A 93 7.47 -13.75 2.71
C ARG A 93 7.07 -12.31 2.47
N LEU A 94 6.92 -11.91 1.23
CA LEU A 94 6.42 -10.59 0.82
C LEU A 94 5.06 -10.75 0.15
N ILE A 95 4.07 -9.94 0.57
CA ILE A 95 2.73 -9.93 -0.02
C ILE A 95 2.45 -8.52 -0.52
N LEU A 96 2.20 -8.40 -1.80
CA LEU A 96 1.97 -7.14 -2.50
C LEU A 96 0.53 -7.09 -3.01
N ILE A 97 -0.27 -6.23 -2.43
CA ILE A 97 -1.69 -6.05 -2.78
C ILE A 97 -1.82 -4.81 -3.66
N GLY A 98 -2.22 -4.98 -4.92
CA GLY A 98 -2.42 -3.86 -5.84
C GLY A 98 -1.21 -2.93 -5.93
N ALA A 99 0.00 -3.49 -5.96
CA ALA A 99 1.24 -2.73 -5.95
C ALA A 99 2.00 -2.79 -7.28
N SER A 100 2.91 -1.84 -7.48
CA SER A 100 3.81 -1.79 -8.63
C SER A 100 5.25 -1.59 -8.17
N PRO A 101 6.25 -1.95 -8.99
CA PRO A 101 7.66 -1.65 -8.68
C PRO A 101 8.06 -0.22 -9.09
N GLY A 102 7.09 0.66 -9.31
CA GLY A 102 7.29 2.01 -9.83
C GLY A 102 7.10 2.12 -11.33
N LEU A 103 7.30 3.31 -11.87
CA LEU A 103 7.23 3.59 -13.30
C LEU A 103 8.55 3.26 -13.99
N ALA A 104 8.48 2.71 -15.21
CA ALA A 104 9.64 2.13 -15.88
C ALA A 104 10.59 3.20 -16.39
N THR A 105 10.07 4.30 -16.97
CA THR A 105 10.89 5.31 -17.64
C THR A 105 10.97 6.63 -16.86
N PRO A 106 12.00 7.44 -17.07
CA PRO A 106 12.07 8.79 -16.50
C PRO A 106 10.90 9.68 -16.94
N GLU A 107 10.48 9.59 -18.20
CA GLU A 107 9.40 10.39 -18.79
C GLU A 107 8.07 10.09 -18.09
N GLU A 108 7.74 8.80 -17.89
CA GLU A 108 6.55 8.40 -17.12
C GLU A 108 6.60 8.93 -15.68
N ARG A 109 7.78 8.93 -15.04
CA ARG A 109 7.94 9.47 -13.70
C ARG A 109 7.76 10.98 -13.65
N ASP A 110 8.28 11.71 -14.67
CA ASP A 110 8.15 13.17 -14.75
C ASP A 110 6.68 13.55 -14.92
N GLU A 111 5.98 12.91 -15.85
CA GLU A 111 4.55 13.11 -16.05
C GLU A 111 3.76 12.80 -14.77
N ARG A 112 4.09 11.70 -14.10
CA ARG A 112 3.43 11.33 -12.85
C ARG A 112 3.72 12.31 -11.72
N ARG A 113 4.93 12.86 -11.60
CA ARG A 113 5.24 13.92 -10.61
C ARG A 113 4.40 15.17 -10.83
N LEU A 114 4.20 15.58 -12.07
CA LEU A 114 3.31 16.69 -12.40
C LEU A 114 1.86 16.39 -12.01
N GLY A 115 1.38 15.20 -12.29
CA GLY A 115 0.06 14.73 -11.87
C GLY A 115 -0.11 14.68 -10.35
N ASP A 116 0.89 14.14 -9.63
CA ASP A 116 0.88 14.08 -8.17
C ASP A 116 0.92 15.49 -7.54
N ALA A 117 1.71 16.43 -8.08
CA ALA A 117 1.74 17.83 -7.65
C ALA A 117 0.41 18.55 -7.90
N THR A 118 -0.22 18.31 -9.06
CA THR A 118 -1.55 18.85 -9.37
C THR A 118 -2.61 18.33 -8.40
N LEU A 119 -2.55 17.03 -8.07
CA LEU A 119 -3.46 16.42 -7.10
C LEU A 119 -3.21 16.95 -5.68
N ALA A 120 -1.96 17.14 -5.30
CA ALA A 120 -1.58 17.72 -4.01
C ALA A 120 -2.14 19.15 -3.87
N GLU A 121 -1.99 19.97 -4.90
CA GLU A 121 -2.56 21.33 -4.90
C GLU A 121 -4.10 21.31 -4.88
N PHE A 122 -4.72 20.37 -5.58
CA PHE A 122 -6.17 20.18 -5.50
C PHE A 122 -6.63 19.83 -4.07
N ILE A 123 -5.91 18.95 -3.38
CA ILE A 123 -6.19 18.58 -1.99
C ILE A 123 -6.08 19.81 -1.08
N ARG A 124 -5.00 20.62 -1.22
CA ARG A 124 -4.78 21.83 -0.42
C ARG A 124 -5.88 22.87 -0.63
N THR A 125 -6.25 23.11 -1.87
CA THR A 125 -7.15 24.21 -2.23
C THR A 125 -8.62 23.86 -2.14
N ARG A 126 -9.01 22.62 -2.41
CA ARG A 126 -10.40 22.16 -2.43
C ARG A 126 -10.80 21.33 -1.22
N GLY A 127 -9.83 20.93 -0.41
CA GLY A 127 -10.05 20.15 0.81
C GLY A 127 -10.41 18.68 0.57
N LEU A 128 -10.52 17.95 1.68
CA LEU A 128 -10.70 16.49 1.64
C LEU A 128 -12.04 16.05 1.07
N GLU A 129 -13.12 16.80 1.31
CA GLU A 129 -14.45 16.42 0.80
C GLU A 129 -14.46 16.35 -0.73
N ALA A 130 -13.98 17.42 -1.40
CA ALA A 130 -13.90 17.46 -2.85
C ALA A 130 -12.93 16.39 -3.38
N PHE A 131 -11.80 16.21 -2.70
CA PHE A 131 -10.83 15.18 -3.06
C PHE A 131 -11.41 13.77 -2.95
N PHE A 132 -12.05 13.40 -1.84
CA PHE A 132 -12.60 12.05 -1.67
C PHE A 132 -13.78 11.78 -2.60
N LYS A 133 -14.58 12.80 -2.95
CA LYS A 133 -15.60 12.67 -4.00
C LYS A 133 -14.99 12.29 -5.35
N TYR A 134 -13.87 12.89 -5.71
CA TYR A 134 -13.11 12.52 -6.92
C TYR A 134 -12.46 11.12 -6.77
N TRP A 135 -11.77 10.89 -5.64
CA TRP A 135 -10.94 9.70 -5.41
C TRP A 135 -11.75 8.40 -5.35
N HIS A 136 -12.87 8.41 -4.62
CA HIS A 136 -13.73 7.24 -4.49
C HIS A 136 -14.53 6.91 -5.76
N ASN A 137 -14.65 7.84 -6.69
CA ASN A 137 -15.28 7.59 -7.99
C ASN A 137 -14.38 6.85 -8.98
N GLN A 138 -13.11 6.59 -8.65
CA GLN A 138 -12.26 5.77 -9.49
C GLN A 138 -12.79 4.33 -9.55
N THR A 139 -12.83 3.76 -10.77
CA THR A 139 -13.48 2.46 -11.03
C THR A 139 -12.98 1.34 -10.14
N PHE A 140 -11.68 1.30 -9.86
CA PHE A 140 -11.06 0.26 -9.04
C PHE A 140 -11.40 0.35 -7.53
N PHE A 141 -12.03 1.45 -7.06
CA PHE A 141 -12.57 1.57 -5.70
C PHE A 141 -14.07 1.25 -5.60
N GLN A 142 -14.77 1.05 -6.72
CA GLN A 142 -16.20 0.78 -6.70
C GLN A 142 -16.58 -0.44 -5.84
N PRO A 143 -15.87 -1.58 -5.87
CA PRO A 143 -16.17 -2.70 -4.99
C PRO A 143 -16.07 -2.34 -3.50
N MET A 144 -15.06 -1.55 -3.10
CA MET A 144 -14.95 -1.06 -1.73
C MET A 144 -16.14 -0.16 -1.35
N MET A 145 -16.58 0.71 -2.26
CA MET A 145 -17.73 1.63 -2.02
C MET A 145 -19.07 0.89 -1.94
N GLN A 146 -19.14 -0.37 -2.38
CA GLN A 146 -20.31 -1.24 -2.27
C GLN A 146 -20.30 -2.13 -1.02
N LEU A 147 -19.31 -1.99 -0.15
CA LEU A 147 -19.28 -2.71 1.13
C LEU A 147 -20.54 -2.37 1.97
N PRO A 148 -21.01 -3.32 2.79
CA PRO A 148 -22.06 -3.03 3.77
C PRO A 148 -21.70 -1.80 4.60
N LYS A 149 -22.72 -1.00 4.92
CA LYS A 149 -22.53 0.32 5.55
C LYS A 149 -21.73 0.24 6.85
N GLU A 150 -21.97 -0.78 7.65
CA GLU A 150 -21.25 -1.05 8.91
C GLU A 150 -19.73 -1.29 8.73
N ARG A 151 -19.30 -1.70 7.55
CA ARG A 151 -17.89 -1.85 7.18
C ARG A 151 -17.34 -0.60 6.48
N LEU A 152 -18.15 0.05 5.65
CA LEU A 152 -17.75 1.20 4.85
C LEU A 152 -17.61 2.48 5.69
N ASP A 153 -18.60 2.78 6.54
CA ASP A 153 -18.66 4.02 7.33
C ASP A 153 -17.39 4.24 8.19
N PRO A 154 -16.88 3.23 8.93
CA PRO A 154 -15.62 3.39 9.67
C PRO A 154 -14.41 3.70 8.79
N ILE A 155 -14.36 3.14 7.56
CA ILE A 155 -13.28 3.42 6.60
C ILE A 155 -13.35 4.88 6.15
N LEU A 156 -14.53 5.34 5.75
CA LEU A 156 -14.73 6.72 5.30
C LEU A 156 -14.49 7.73 6.43
N ALA A 157 -14.94 7.43 7.64
CA ALA A 157 -14.69 8.26 8.82
C ALA A 157 -13.18 8.42 9.08
N ARG A 158 -12.41 7.33 9.07
CA ARG A 158 -10.94 7.40 9.22
C ARG A 158 -10.29 8.26 8.13
N ARG A 159 -10.71 8.10 6.89
CA ARG A 159 -10.17 8.89 5.77
C ARG A 159 -10.49 10.38 5.90
N ALA A 160 -11.69 10.73 6.36
CA ALA A 160 -12.10 12.10 6.60
C ALA A 160 -11.27 12.80 7.71
N HIS A 161 -10.62 12.04 8.58
CA HIS A 161 -9.73 12.57 9.63
C HIS A 161 -8.29 12.78 9.17
N ASN A 162 -7.94 12.46 7.92
CA ASN A 162 -6.64 12.83 7.38
C ASN A 162 -6.52 14.36 7.33
N ASP A 163 -5.30 14.82 7.19
CA ASP A 163 -5.00 16.24 7.01
C ASP A 163 -4.66 16.53 5.54
N PRO A 164 -5.21 17.57 4.92
CA PRO A 164 -4.95 17.89 3.52
C PRO A 164 -3.46 18.08 3.20
N GLU A 165 -2.74 18.80 4.06
CA GLU A 165 -1.30 19.05 3.86
C GLU A 165 -0.49 17.76 4.03
N GLY A 166 -0.85 16.92 5.00
CA GLY A 166 -0.19 15.63 5.20
C GLY A 166 -0.31 14.72 3.98
N LEU A 167 -1.50 14.63 3.38
CA LEU A 167 -1.71 13.87 2.15
C LEU A 167 -0.96 14.48 0.96
N ALA A 168 -0.97 15.80 0.82
CA ALA A 168 -0.25 16.50 -0.24
C ALA A 168 1.26 16.25 -0.15
N LEU A 169 1.85 16.38 1.04
CA LEU A 169 3.27 16.09 1.28
C LEU A 169 3.61 14.63 0.97
N SER A 170 2.73 13.69 1.29
CA SER A 170 2.93 12.28 0.95
C SER A 170 2.97 12.07 -0.58
N LEU A 171 2.06 12.67 -1.35
CA LEU A 171 2.07 12.59 -2.82
C LEU A 171 3.37 13.13 -3.42
N GLU A 172 3.81 14.28 -2.97
CA GLU A 172 4.97 14.98 -3.52
C GLU A 172 6.29 14.24 -3.22
N ASN A 173 6.41 13.63 -2.04
CA ASN A 173 7.68 13.07 -1.58
C ASN A 173 7.84 11.56 -1.78
N ILE A 174 6.74 10.78 -1.75
CA ILE A 174 6.76 9.32 -1.98
C ILE A 174 5.74 8.86 -3.02
N GLY A 175 5.24 9.76 -3.82
CA GLY A 175 4.41 9.45 -4.98
C GLY A 175 5.11 8.50 -5.94
N THR A 176 4.35 7.85 -6.82
CA THR A 176 4.90 6.86 -7.77
C THR A 176 5.92 7.49 -8.72
N GLY A 177 5.76 8.78 -9.03
CA GLY A 177 6.72 9.52 -9.88
C GLY A 177 8.02 9.87 -9.16
N THR A 178 7.99 10.03 -7.84
CA THR A 178 9.15 10.41 -7.03
C THR A 178 10.04 9.21 -6.69
N LEU A 179 9.42 8.06 -6.39
CA LEU A 179 10.17 6.86 -6.02
C LEU A 179 10.93 6.26 -7.21
N PRO A 180 12.15 5.75 -6.99
CA PRO A 180 12.91 5.05 -8.01
C PRO A 180 12.17 3.82 -8.54
N SER A 181 12.41 3.49 -9.82
CA SER A 181 11.92 2.24 -10.42
C SER A 181 12.68 1.04 -9.89
N LEU A 182 11.95 -0.03 -9.56
CA LEU A 182 12.52 -1.29 -9.11
C LEU A 182 12.36 -2.42 -10.15
N TRP A 183 11.86 -2.14 -11.36
CA TRP A 183 11.68 -3.15 -12.39
C TRP A 183 12.93 -3.99 -12.65
N HIS A 184 14.09 -3.33 -12.79
CA HIS A 184 15.36 -3.99 -13.04
C HIS A 184 15.90 -4.81 -11.87
N ARG A 185 15.37 -4.56 -10.63
CA ARG A 185 15.77 -5.22 -9.40
C ARG A 185 14.88 -6.39 -9.00
N LEU A 186 13.70 -6.57 -9.60
CA LEU A 186 12.77 -7.66 -9.26
C LEU A 186 13.45 -9.03 -9.35
N LYS A 187 14.32 -9.22 -10.33
CA LYS A 187 15.11 -10.45 -10.50
C LYS A 187 16.09 -10.77 -9.35
N GLU A 188 16.40 -9.80 -8.48
CA GLU A 188 17.25 -9.99 -7.30
C GLU A 188 16.52 -10.66 -6.14
N ILE A 189 15.19 -10.59 -6.12
CA ILE A 189 14.33 -11.09 -5.04
C ILE A 189 14.32 -12.62 -5.06
N ARG A 190 14.83 -13.26 -4.00
CA ARG A 190 14.96 -14.74 -3.87
C ARG A 190 14.04 -15.36 -2.84
N PHE A 191 13.32 -14.57 -2.06
CA PHE A 191 12.30 -15.02 -1.11
C PHE A 191 10.93 -15.13 -1.81
N PRO A 192 9.95 -15.86 -1.21
CA PRO A 192 8.60 -15.98 -1.74
C PRO A 192 7.88 -14.63 -1.83
N VAL A 193 7.23 -14.37 -2.97
CA VAL A 193 6.40 -13.17 -3.21
C VAL A 193 5.01 -13.59 -3.65
N ASP A 194 4.00 -13.10 -2.94
CA ASP A 194 2.61 -13.20 -3.37
C ASP A 194 2.17 -11.85 -3.95
N LEU A 195 1.80 -11.88 -5.21
CA LEU A 195 1.18 -10.76 -5.88
C LEU A 195 -0.34 -10.95 -5.78
N VAL A 196 -1.03 -10.02 -5.14
CA VAL A 196 -2.47 -10.11 -4.90
C VAL A 196 -3.17 -8.96 -5.60
N SER A 197 -4.18 -9.29 -6.41
CA SER A 197 -5.06 -8.29 -7.03
C SER A 197 -6.52 -8.72 -6.95
N GLY A 198 -7.43 -7.76 -6.94
CA GLY A 198 -8.85 -8.04 -7.07
C GLY A 198 -9.25 -8.19 -8.55
N GLU A 199 -10.29 -9.00 -8.80
CA GLU A 199 -10.84 -9.25 -10.13
C GLU A 199 -11.21 -7.96 -10.88
N HIS A 200 -11.74 -6.96 -10.14
CA HIS A 200 -12.17 -5.68 -10.71
C HIS A 200 -11.03 -4.65 -10.81
N ASP A 201 -9.81 -5.01 -10.41
CA ASP A 201 -8.63 -4.16 -10.57
C ASP A 201 -7.77 -4.60 -11.77
N VAL A 202 -8.30 -4.41 -12.96
CA VAL A 202 -7.69 -4.85 -14.23
C VAL A 202 -6.26 -4.31 -14.38
N LYS A 203 -6.03 -3.06 -13.98
CA LYS A 203 -4.72 -2.42 -14.08
C LYS A 203 -3.66 -3.15 -13.26
N PHE A 204 -3.94 -3.39 -11.97
CA PHE A 204 -2.96 -4.02 -11.09
C PHE A 204 -2.90 -5.53 -11.25
N THR A 205 -3.96 -6.17 -11.79
CA THR A 205 -3.89 -7.56 -12.25
C THR A 205 -2.90 -7.72 -13.39
N ARG A 206 -2.93 -6.83 -14.39
CA ARG A 206 -1.93 -6.83 -15.47
C ARG A 206 -0.52 -6.60 -14.94
N LEU A 207 -0.35 -5.60 -14.06
CA LEU A 207 0.95 -5.32 -13.43
C LEU A 207 1.48 -6.51 -12.62
N ALA A 208 0.60 -7.23 -11.90
CA ALA A 208 0.99 -8.42 -11.15
C ALA A 208 1.52 -9.52 -12.09
N HIS A 209 0.89 -9.74 -13.25
CA HIS A 209 1.41 -10.67 -14.26
C HIS A 209 2.77 -10.23 -14.81
N GLU A 210 2.93 -8.95 -15.14
CA GLU A 210 4.20 -8.40 -15.63
C GLU A 210 5.31 -8.56 -14.57
N MET A 211 5.03 -8.21 -13.31
CA MET A 211 5.96 -8.39 -12.20
C MET A 211 6.35 -9.87 -12.00
N GLY A 212 5.35 -10.76 -12.09
CA GLY A 212 5.54 -12.21 -11.92
C GLY A 212 6.55 -12.79 -12.90
N ALA A 213 6.61 -12.27 -14.13
CA ALA A 213 7.59 -12.69 -15.13
C ALA A 213 9.05 -12.32 -14.76
N HIS A 214 9.25 -11.34 -13.86
CA HIS A 214 10.56 -10.90 -13.41
C HIS A 214 10.95 -11.41 -12.01
N LEU A 215 10.01 -11.98 -11.26
CA LEU A 215 10.21 -12.45 -9.90
C LEU A 215 10.42 -13.97 -9.88
N PRO A 216 11.59 -14.47 -9.44
CA PRO A 216 11.91 -15.91 -9.51
C PRO A 216 11.01 -16.82 -8.68
N LYS A 217 10.39 -16.30 -7.63
CA LYS A 217 9.55 -17.05 -6.68
C LYS A 217 8.22 -16.33 -6.42
N ALA A 218 7.59 -15.85 -7.50
CA ALA A 218 6.28 -15.19 -7.39
C ALA A 218 5.13 -16.18 -7.59
N ARG A 219 4.04 -15.91 -6.88
CA ARG A 219 2.71 -16.46 -7.11
C ARG A 219 1.74 -15.29 -7.25
N HIS A 220 0.86 -15.33 -8.23
CA HIS A 220 -0.24 -14.38 -8.36
C HIS A 220 -1.55 -15.02 -7.88
N SER A 221 -2.27 -14.29 -7.04
CA SER A 221 -3.59 -14.65 -6.55
C SER A 221 -4.60 -13.57 -6.94
N LEU A 222 -5.54 -13.94 -7.79
CA LEU A 222 -6.68 -13.10 -8.17
C LEU A 222 -7.82 -13.36 -7.19
N ILE A 223 -8.31 -12.30 -6.54
CA ILE A 223 -9.39 -12.40 -5.53
C ILE A 223 -10.72 -12.03 -6.19
N GLU A 224 -11.62 -13.00 -6.27
CA GLU A 224 -12.94 -12.88 -6.89
C GLU A 224 -13.81 -11.82 -6.19
N GLY A 225 -14.49 -10.99 -6.98
CA GLY A 225 -15.39 -9.94 -6.50
C GLY A 225 -14.70 -8.82 -5.71
N ALA A 226 -13.35 -8.76 -5.73
CA ALA A 226 -12.60 -7.69 -5.09
C ALA A 226 -12.13 -6.64 -6.12
N GLY A 227 -11.97 -5.40 -5.64
CA GLY A 227 -11.29 -4.31 -6.34
C GLY A 227 -9.86 -4.12 -5.83
N HIS A 228 -9.45 -2.87 -5.74
CA HIS A 228 -8.08 -2.51 -5.38
C HIS A 228 -7.74 -2.77 -3.90
N ALA A 229 -8.71 -2.61 -2.98
CA ALA A 229 -8.50 -2.67 -1.54
C ALA A 229 -8.84 -4.07 -0.96
N VAL A 230 -8.23 -5.13 -1.51
CA VAL A 230 -8.51 -6.53 -1.13
C VAL A 230 -8.51 -6.75 0.39
N HIS A 231 -7.58 -6.15 1.12
CA HIS A 231 -7.47 -6.27 2.59
C HIS A 231 -8.68 -5.71 3.34
N LEU A 232 -9.40 -4.75 2.75
CA LEU A 232 -10.65 -4.19 3.27
C LEU A 232 -11.87 -4.94 2.74
N GLU A 233 -11.84 -5.34 1.47
CA GLU A 233 -12.98 -5.92 0.77
C GLU A 233 -13.16 -7.41 1.09
N LYS A 234 -12.08 -8.17 1.10
CA LYS A 234 -12.02 -9.63 1.26
C LYS A 234 -10.94 -10.06 2.26
N PRO A 235 -10.99 -9.61 3.53
CA PRO A 235 -9.94 -9.90 4.51
C PRO A 235 -9.78 -11.41 4.80
N SER A 236 -10.85 -12.20 4.75
CA SER A 236 -10.79 -13.64 4.96
C SER A 236 -10.05 -14.36 3.84
N ASP A 237 -10.27 -13.96 2.58
CA ASP A 237 -9.58 -14.54 1.44
C ASP A 237 -8.09 -14.21 1.48
N LEU A 238 -7.74 -12.98 1.88
CA LEU A 238 -6.35 -12.59 2.12
C LEU A 238 -5.73 -13.41 3.27
N ALA A 239 -6.47 -13.66 4.35
CA ALA A 239 -6.00 -14.46 5.48
C ALA A 239 -5.70 -15.91 5.09
N MET A 240 -6.48 -16.51 4.18
CA MET A 240 -6.21 -17.86 3.65
C MET A 240 -4.87 -17.93 2.92
N LEU A 241 -4.45 -16.86 2.25
CA LEU A 241 -3.15 -16.82 1.60
C LEU A 241 -1.99 -16.78 2.61
N LEU A 242 -2.24 -16.38 3.86
CA LEU A 242 -1.22 -16.28 4.91
C LEU A 242 -0.94 -17.61 5.63
N GLN A 243 -1.77 -18.60 5.44
CA GLN A 243 -1.59 -19.96 5.99
C GLN A 243 -0.64 -20.77 5.13
#